data_cfc6fc72f475a61002cdd9dcc0953a8c
#
_entry.id   cfc6fc72f475a61002cdd9dcc0953a8c
#
_cell.length_a   1.000
_cell.length_b   1.000
_cell.length_c   1.000
_cell.angle_alpha   90.00
_cell.angle_beta   90.00
_cell.angle_gamma   90.00
#
_symmetry.space_group_name_H-M   'P 1'
#
loop_
_entity.id
_entity.type
_entity.pdbx_description
1 polymer ?
#
loop_
_entity_poly.entity_id
_entity_poly.type
_entity_poly.pdbx_seq_one_letter_code
_entity_poly.pdbx_strand_id
1 'polypeptide(L)'
;MNEHVRVVEVGPRDGLQNEQAIVPTAIKIELIERLAACGYDTVEATSFVSPKWIPQLADAEAVMHGLRRRPGVRYPVLVPNLRGYACARAAGASEIAVFTAASEAFNQKNINASIDESIARFEPVLTQALADGVTVRGYVSTVLGCPYQGEVPLRDVVRVAARLHALGCGEISLGDTIGVGTPAKARTMLRAVADAVPMTALAVHFHDTYGQALANILACLEEGVRVIDAAVAGTGGCPYARGASGNVASEDVIYMLHGMGLHTGVDLDALVASGHWLAAQLGRVTGSRVGRARAAETA
;
A
#
# COMPACT_ATOMS: atom_id res chain seq x y z
N MET A 1 0.05 -14.27 24.86
CA MET A 1 -0.97 -13.95 23.83
C MET A 1 -0.20 -13.71 22.55
N ASN A 2 -0.49 -14.47 21.49
CA ASN A 2 0.16 -14.28 20.21
C ASN A 2 -0.38 -12.97 19.59
N GLU A 3 0.46 -11.97 19.52
CA GLU A 3 0.09 -10.66 19.01
C GLU A 3 -0.08 -10.73 17.49
N HIS A 4 -1.20 -10.22 16.98
CA HIS A 4 -1.53 -10.24 15.56
C HIS A 4 -1.06 -8.95 14.88
N VAL A 5 -0.37 -9.10 13.73
CA VAL A 5 0.02 -8.00 12.84
C VAL A 5 -0.65 -8.22 11.49
N ARG A 6 -1.43 -7.25 11.06
CA ARG A 6 -2.08 -7.28 9.76
C ARG A 6 -1.13 -6.78 8.68
N VAL A 7 -0.92 -7.59 7.66
CA VAL A 7 -0.19 -7.18 6.47
C VAL A 7 -1.20 -6.94 5.35
N VAL A 8 -1.21 -5.72 4.81
CA VAL A 8 -2.02 -5.33 3.66
C VAL A 8 -1.19 -5.56 2.41
N GLU A 9 -1.67 -6.44 1.54
CA GLU A 9 -1.00 -6.74 0.28
C GLU A 9 -1.37 -5.72 -0.78
N VAL A 10 -0.40 -4.87 -1.17
CA VAL A 10 -0.62 -3.80 -2.15
C VAL A 10 -0.04 -4.11 -3.54
N GLY A 11 0.52 -5.28 -3.73
CA GLY A 11 1.15 -5.71 -4.98
C GLY A 11 0.24 -5.58 -6.20
N PRO A 12 -1.01 -6.05 -6.18
CA PRO A 12 -1.90 -5.97 -7.34
C PRO A 12 -2.24 -4.54 -7.77
N ARG A 13 -2.29 -3.58 -6.83
CA ARG A 13 -2.53 -2.17 -7.16
C ARG A 13 -1.21 -1.41 -7.27
N ASP A 14 -0.55 -1.15 -6.14
CA ASP A 14 0.64 -0.30 -6.06
C ASP A 14 1.84 -0.95 -6.74
N GLY A 15 2.01 -2.24 -6.49
CA GLY A 15 3.09 -3.01 -7.07
C GLY A 15 3.05 -3.05 -8.59
N LEU A 16 1.90 -3.35 -9.19
CA LEU A 16 1.76 -3.43 -10.63
C LEU A 16 1.65 -2.08 -11.33
N GLN A 17 1.23 -1.03 -10.63
CA GLN A 17 0.91 0.28 -11.21
C GLN A 17 2.01 0.84 -12.12
N ASN A 18 3.28 0.61 -11.78
CA ASN A 18 4.43 1.15 -12.49
C ASN A 18 5.13 0.12 -13.40
N GLU A 19 4.54 -1.06 -13.60
CA GLU A 19 5.07 -2.04 -14.55
C GLU A 19 4.97 -1.50 -15.98
N GLN A 20 6.08 -1.63 -16.74
CA GLN A 20 6.15 -1.07 -18.09
C GLN A 20 5.26 -1.82 -19.09
N ALA A 21 5.22 -3.14 -18.98
CA ALA A 21 4.35 -3.98 -19.80
C ALA A 21 2.96 -4.04 -19.17
N ILE A 22 1.91 -3.89 -19.97
CA ILE A 22 0.53 -4.05 -19.48
C ILE A 22 0.31 -5.50 -19.08
N VAL A 23 0.03 -5.70 -17.79
CA VAL A 23 -0.29 -7.01 -17.23
C VAL A 23 -1.74 -7.36 -17.62
N PRO A 24 -1.99 -8.53 -18.24
CA PRO A 24 -3.34 -8.94 -18.62
C PRO A 24 -4.29 -9.04 -17.43
N THR A 25 -5.55 -8.67 -17.62
CA THR A 25 -6.60 -8.71 -16.57
C THR A 25 -6.68 -10.08 -15.89
N ALA A 26 -6.59 -11.17 -16.65
CA ALA A 26 -6.62 -12.53 -16.10
C ALA A 26 -5.47 -12.79 -15.11
N ILE A 27 -4.28 -12.27 -15.39
CA ILE A 27 -3.11 -12.38 -14.50
C ILE A 27 -3.32 -11.57 -13.22
N LYS A 28 -3.91 -10.37 -13.32
CA LYS A 28 -4.25 -9.56 -12.13
C LYS A 28 -5.26 -10.25 -11.22
N ILE A 29 -6.32 -10.81 -11.82
CA ILE A 29 -7.34 -11.59 -11.11
C ILE A 29 -6.70 -12.79 -10.42
N GLU A 30 -5.91 -13.59 -11.15
CA GLU A 30 -5.23 -14.75 -10.60
C GLU A 30 -4.28 -14.36 -9.46
N LEU A 31 -3.54 -13.25 -9.59
CA LEU A 31 -2.67 -12.75 -8.53
C LEU A 31 -3.46 -12.46 -7.26
N ILE A 32 -4.55 -11.69 -7.36
CA ILE A 32 -5.38 -11.34 -6.21
C ILE A 32 -5.96 -12.59 -5.55
N GLU A 33 -6.44 -13.55 -6.35
CA GLU A 33 -6.98 -14.81 -5.83
C GLU A 33 -5.93 -15.68 -5.15
N ARG A 34 -4.71 -15.75 -5.68
CA ARG A 34 -3.56 -16.44 -5.05
C ARG A 34 -3.20 -15.81 -3.71
N LEU A 35 -3.10 -14.47 -3.66
CA LEU A 35 -2.78 -13.75 -2.42
C LEU A 35 -3.86 -13.95 -1.37
N ALA A 36 -5.13 -13.86 -1.74
CA ALA A 36 -6.23 -14.19 -0.84
C ALA A 36 -6.18 -15.66 -0.36
N ALA A 37 -5.68 -16.57 -1.21
CA ALA A 37 -5.50 -17.97 -0.83
C ALA A 37 -4.32 -18.20 0.12
N CYS A 38 -3.31 -17.31 0.11
CA CYS A 38 -2.21 -17.34 1.06
C CYS A 38 -2.61 -16.95 2.50
N GLY A 39 -3.85 -16.49 2.72
CA GLY A 39 -4.34 -16.12 4.05
C GLY A 39 -4.34 -14.61 4.34
N TYR A 40 -4.12 -13.76 3.34
CA TYR A 40 -4.32 -12.32 3.50
C TYR A 40 -5.78 -12.00 3.80
N ASP A 41 -6.02 -11.14 4.78
CA ASP A 41 -7.34 -10.57 5.07
C ASP A 41 -7.63 -9.30 4.26
N THR A 42 -6.60 -8.70 3.65
CA THR A 42 -6.72 -7.46 2.88
C THR A 42 -5.75 -7.49 1.69
N VAL A 43 -6.31 -7.39 0.48
CA VAL A 43 -5.55 -7.31 -0.78
C VAL A 43 -6.07 -6.11 -1.57
N GLU A 44 -5.25 -5.06 -1.72
CA GLU A 44 -5.62 -3.88 -2.51
C GLU A 44 -5.68 -4.27 -4.00
N ALA A 45 -6.91 -4.35 -4.53
CA ALA A 45 -7.16 -5.05 -5.78
C ALA A 45 -6.79 -4.25 -7.04
N THR A 46 -7.14 -2.95 -7.07
CA THR A 46 -6.97 -2.11 -8.26
C THR A 46 -7.19 -0.62 -7.94
N SER A 47 -7.25 0.22 -8.98
CA SER A 47 -7.52 1.65 -8.87
C SER A 47 -8.48 2.13 -9.94
N PHE A 48 -9.43 2.99 -9.55
CA PHE A 48 -10.35 3.70 -10.45
C PHE A 48 -9.84 5.08 -10.86
N VAL A 49 -8.52 5.25 -10.93
CA VAL A 49 -7.87 6.42 -11.52
C VAL A 49 -8.05 6.40 -13.04
N SER A 50 -8.09 7.60 -13.66
CA SER A 50 -8.26 7.70 -15.11
C SER A 50 -7.22 6.86 -15.87
N PRO A 51 -7.63 6.04 -16.84
CA PRO A 51 -6.73 5.25 -17.69
C PRO A 51 -5.70 6.08 -18.46
N LYS A 52 -5.98 7.37 -18.68
CA LYS A 52 -5.03 8.30 -19.31
C LYS A 52 -3.79 8.55 -18.44
N TRP A 53 -3.94 8.46 -17.11
CA TRP A 53 -2.85 8.65 -16.16
C TRP A 53 -2.17 7.34 -15.78
N ILE A 54 -2.97 6.28 -15.58
CA ILE A 54 -2.49 4.95 -15.19
C ILE A 54 -3.06 3.90 -16.14
N PRO A 55 -2.49 3.74 -17.34
CA PRO A 55 -2.97 2.75 -18.32
C PRO A 55 -2.94 1.31 -17.79
N GLN A 56 -1.97 1.00 -16.91
CA GLN A 56 -1.82 -0.32 -16.30
C GLN A 56 -3.08 -0.77 -15.54
N LEU A 57 -3.84 0.13 -14.96
CA LEU A 57 -5.04 -0.17 -14.16
C LEU A 57 -6.35 0.21 -14.89
N ALA A 58 -6.31 0.35 -16.22
CA ALA A 58 -7.47 0.72 -17.03
C ALA A 58 -8.61 -0.31 -16.99
N ASP A 59 -8.30 -1.53 -16.61
CA ASP A 59 -9.20 -2.68 -16.52
C ASP A 59 -9.82 -2.91 -15.14
N ALA A 60 -9.85 -1.87 -14.29
CA ALA A 60 -10.29 -1.96 -12.90
C ALA A 60 -11.69 -2.61 -12.74
N GLU A 61 -12.65 -2.23 -13.56
CA GLU A 61 -14.00 -2.82 -13.54
C GLU A 61 -13.97 -4.32 -13.88
N ALA A 62 -13.23 -4.70 -14.91
CA ALA A 62 -13.10 -6.09 -15.32
C ALA A 62 -12.41 -6.94 -14.25
N VAL A 63 -11.37 -6.41 -13.59
CA VAL A 63 -10.73 -7.04 -12.44
C VAL A 63 -11.74 -7.28 -11.33
N MET A 64 -12.46 -6.24 -10.90
CA MET A 64 -13.39 -6.35 -9.78
C MET A 64 -14.58 -7.27 -10.04
N HIS A 65 -15.09 -7.31 -11.29
CA HIS A 65 -16.17 -8.21 -11.68
C HIS A 65 -15.69 -9.67 -11.84
N GLY A 66 -14.43 -9.86 -12.29
CA GLY A 66 -13.86 -11.20 -12.49
C GLY A 66 -13.40 -11.89 -11.21
N LEU A 67 -13.25 -11.17 -10.10
CA LEU A 67 -12.77 -11.73 -8.84
C LEU A 67 -13.76 -12.70 -8.19
N ARG A 68 -13.29 -13.88 -7.87
CA ARG A 68 -13.96 -14.82 -6.95
C ARG A 68 -13.62 -14.44 -5.51
N ARG A 69 -14.41 -13.52 -4.95
CA ARG A 69 -14.17 -12.98 -3.62
C ARG A 69 -14.27 -14.05 -2.55
N ARG A 70 -13.24 -14.17 -1.70
CA ARG A 70 -13.24 -15.10 -0.57
C ARG A 70 -13.93 -14.46 0.63
N PRO A 71 -14.77 -15.21 1.37
CA PRO A 71 -15.33 -14.74 2.64
C PRO A 71 -14.20 -14.33 3.61
N GLY A 72 -14.38 -13.22 4.30
CA GLY A 72 -13.42 -12.70 5.28
C GLY A 72 -12.24 -11.92 4.65
N VAL A 73 -12.10 -11.88 3.33
CA VAL A 73 -11.06 -11.08 2.66
C VAL A 73 -11.65 -9.78 2.14
N ARG A 74 -10.95 -8.69 2.41
CA ARG A 74 -11.27 -7.33 1.96
C ARG A 74 -10.47 -6.99 0.71
N TYR A 75 -11.14 -6.32 -0.24
CA TYR A 75 -10.54 -5.93 -1.53
C TYR A 75 -10.70 -4.42 -1.74
N PRO A 76 -9.93 -3.59 -0.98
CA PRO A 76 -9.97 -2.15 -1.17
C PRO A 76 -9.51 -1.75 -2.57
N VAL A 77 -10.02 -0.62 -3.06
CA VAL A 77 -9.64 -0.05 -4.35
C VAL A 77 -9.32 1.43 -4.20
N LEU A 78 -8.32 1.92 -4.92
CA LEU A 78 -7.95 3.32 -4.88
C LEU A 78 -8.92 4.15 -5.73
N VAL A 79 -9.41 5.27 -5.19
CA VAL A 79 -10.31 6.19 -5.89
C VAL A 79 -9.78 7.63 -5.84
N PRO A 80 -9.79 8.37 -6.98
CA PRO A 80 -9.25 9.73 -7.04
C PRO A 80 -10.29 10.83 -6.79
N ASN A 81 -11.59 10.53 -6.91
CA ASN A 81 -12.69 11.49 -6.84
C ASN A 81 -14.06 10.78 -6.83
N LEU A 82 -15.15 11.54 -6.75
CA LEU A 82 -16.53 11.01 -6.76
C LEU A 82 -16.86 10.13 -7.98
N ARG A 83 -16.35 10.47 -9.17
CA ARG A 83 -16.57 9.64 -10.37
C ARG A 83 -15.91 8.27 -10.21
N GLY A 84 -14.65 8.24 -9.76
CA GLY A 84 -13.94 6.99 -9.46
C GLY A 84 -14.65 6.20 -8.36
N TYR A 85 -15.17 6.89 -7.34
CA TYR A 85 -15.97 6.26 -6.29
C TYR A 85 -17.23 5.59 -6.85
N ALA A 86 -18.00 6.30 -7.69
CA ALA A 86 -19.21 5.74 -8.30
C ALA A 86 -18.93 4.50 -9.14
N CYS A 87 -17.84 4.53 -9.95
CA CYS A 87 -17.41 3.34 -10.73
C CYS A 87 -16.98 2.20 -9.81
N ALA A 88 -16.23 2.47 -8.75
CA ALA A 88 -15.81 1.47 -7.77
C ALA A 88 -17.02 0.81 -7.09
N ARG A 89 -18.02 1.60 -6.69
CA ARG A 89 -19.26 1.08 -6.11
C ARG A 89 -20.05 0.22 -7.09
N ALA A 90 -20.18 0.66 -8.35
CA ALA A 90 -20.84 -0.12 -9.40
C ALA A 90 -20.12 -1.48 -9.64
N ALA A 91 -18.79 -1.51 -9.51
CA ALA A 91 -18.00 -2.73 -9.58
C ALA A 91 -18.01 -3.55 -8.26
N GLY A 92 -18.81 -3.14 -7.27
CA GLY A 92 -19.01 -3.87 -6.01
C GLY A 92 -17.90 -3.68 -4.99
N ALA A 93 -17.15 -2.58 -5.01
CA ALA A 93 -16.20 -2.26 -3.96
C ALA A 93 -16.93 -1.93 -2.65
N SER A 94 -16.48 -2.53 -1.54
CA SER A 94 -16.97 -2.29 -0.18
C SER A 94 -15.99 -1.48 0.68
N GLU A 95 -14.76 -1.32 0.21
CA GLU A 95 -13.71 -0.52 0.82
C GLU A 95 -12.98 0.28 -0.25
N ILE A 96 -12.60 1.49 0.09
CA ILE A 96 -11.84 2.37 -0.81
C ILE A 96 -10.62 2.95 -0.12
N ALA A 97 -9.66 3.41 -0.93
CA ALA A 97 -8.55 4.22 -0.48
C ALA A 97 -8.52 5.56 -1.22
N VAL A 98 -8.14 6.62 -0.50
CA VAL A 98 -7.80 7.94 -1.05
C VAL A 98 -6.33 8.25 -0.75
N PHE A 99 -5.73 9.21 -1.43
CA PHE A 99 -4.29 9.47 -1.31
C PHE A 99 -3.93 10.93 -1.46
N THR A 100 -3.01 11.39 -0.66
CA THR A 100 -2.36 12.69 -0.77
C THR A 100 -0.92 12.58 -0.31
N ALA A 101 -0.20 13.68 -0.20
CA ALA A 101 1.17 13.69 0.28
C ALA A 101 1.38 14.71 1.40
N ALA A 102 2.43 14.54 2.18
CA ALA A 102 2.87 15.53 3.16
C ALA A 102 3.76 16.64 2.55
N SER A 103 4.06 16.56 1.26
CA SER A 103 4.87 17.49 0.49
C SER A 103 4.03 18.18 -0.58
N GLU A 104 3.97 19.52 -0.57
CA GLU A 104 3.30 20.32 -1.62
C GLU A 104 3.93 20.08 -2.99
N ALA A 105 5.26 20.06 -3.07
CA ALA A 105 5.97 19.84 -4.31
C ALA A 105 5.65 18.47 -4.92
N PHE A 106 5.55 17.43 -4.10
CA PHE A 106 5.16 16.10 -4.56
C PHE A 106 3.70 16.07 -5.00
N ASN A 107 2.80 16.64 -4.22
CA ASN A 107 1.37 16.65 -4.52
C ASN A 107 1.10 17.36 -5.85
N GLN A 108 1.75 18.53 -6.06
CA GLN A 108 1.63 19.26 -7.31
C GLN A 108 2.13 18.46 -8.51
N LYS A 109 3.24 17.72 -8.38
CA LYS A 109 3.81 16.90 -9.46
C LYS A 109 3.01 15.62 -9.72
N ASN A 110 2.50 14.99 -8.66
CA ASN A 110 1.83 13.68 -8.72
C ASN A 110 0.37 13.78 -9.15
N ILE A 111 -0.37 14.76 -8.63
CA ILE A 111 -1.83 14.87 -8.85
C ILE A 111 -2.29 16.26 -9.32
N ASN A 112 -1.34 17.14 -9.65
CA ASN A 112 -1.60 18.50 -10.10
C ASN A 112 -2.57 19.25 -9.17
N ALA A 113 -2.27 19.23 -7.87
CA ALA A 113 -3.05 19.91 -6.83
C ALA A 113 -2.17 20.23 -5.62
N SER A 114 -2.51 21.26 -4.87
CA SER A 114 -2.00 21.47 -3.53
C SER A 114 -2.51 20.38 -2.58
N ILE A 115 -1.92 20.27 -1.39
CA ILE A 115 -2.42 19.36 -0.35
C ILE A 115 -3.86 19.72 0.00
N ASP A 116 -4.15 20.99 0.21
CA ASP A 116 -5.50 21.44 0.57
C ASP A 116 -6.52 21.17 -0.52
N GLU A 117 -6.20 21.43 -1.80
CA GLU A 117 -7.05 21.09 -2.94
C GLU A 117 -7.28 19.58 -3.05
N SER A 118 -6.26 18.76 -2.81
CA SER A 118 -6.41 17.31 -2.86
C SER A 118 -7.36 16.80 -1.78
N ILE A 119 -7.23 17.32 -0.57
CA ILE A 119 -8.12 16.96 0.55
C ILE A 119 -9.54 17.43 0.26
N ALA A 120 -9.74 18.65 -0.25
CA ALA A 120 -11.05 19.16 -0.64
C ALA A 120 -11.72 18.30 -1.74
N ARG A 121 -10.95 17.71 -2.67
CA ARG A 121 -11.47 16.75 -3.65
C ARG A 121 -11.98 15.46 -3.01
N PHE A 122 -11.42 15.06 -1.86
CA PHE A 122 -11.80 13.83 -1.16
C PHE A 122 -12.97 14.05 -0.18
N GLU A 123 -13.22 15.26 0.33
CA GLU A 123 -14.34 15.53 1.24
C GLU A 123 -15.68 14.97 0.73
N PRO A 124 -16.11 15.23 -0.52
CA PRO A 124 -17.37 14.66 -1.01
C PRO A 124 -17.30 13.13 -1.19
N VAL A 125 -16.13 12.56 -1.49
CA VAL A 125 -15.94 11.10 -1.58
C VAL A 125 -16.12 10.47 -0.20
N LEU A 126 -15.49 11.03 0.82
CA LEU A 126 -15.55 10.55 2.20
C LEU A 126 -16.98 10.68 2.76
N THR A 127 -17.63 11.81 2.52
CA THR A 127 -19.03 12.02 2.91
C THR A 127 -19.95 10.95 2.31
N GLN A 128 -19.81 10.69 1.00
CA GLN A 128 -20.63 9.68 0.34
C GLN A 128 -20.29 8.27 0.81
N ALA A 129 -19.00 7.95 0.96
CA ALA A 129 -18.56 6.64 1.43
C ALA A 129 -19.09 6.33 2.84
N LEU A 130 -19.04 7.30 3.74
CA LEU A 130 -19.60 7.16 5.09
C LEU A 130 -21.11 6.94 5.06
N ALA A 131 -21.84 7.68 4.21
CA ALA A 131 -23.29 7.51 4.04
C ALA A 131 -23.65 6.12 3.48
N ASP A 132 -22.79 5.56 2.62
CA ASP A 132 -22.97 4.23 2.01
C ASP A 132 -22.45 3.08 2.92
N GLY A 133 -21.90 3.38 4.10
CA GLY A 133 -21.29 2.39 5.00
C GLY A 133 -19.99 1.77 4.45
N VAL A 134 -19.28 2.49 3.56
CA VAL A 134 -18.02 2.08 2.95
C VAL A 134 -16.86 2.55 3.82
N THR A 135 -15.95 1.66 4.17
CA THR A 135 -14.74 2.03 4.90
C THR A 135 -13.73 2.71 3.98
N VAL A 136 -13.04 3.71 4.52
CA VAL A 136 -12.07 4.51 3.77
C VAL A 136 -10.71 4.47 4.44
N ARG A 137 -9.68 4.17 3.64
CA ARG A 137 -8.27 4.27 4.00
C ARG A 137 -7.65 5.51 3.39
N GLY A 138 -6.80 6.23 4.13
CA GLY A 138 -6.06 7.39 3.63
C GLY A 138 -4.57 7.08 3.51
N TYR A 139 -3.98 7.27 2.32
CA TYR A 139 -2.53 7.24 2.13
C TYR A 139 -1.94 8.63 2.26
N VAL A 140 -0.87 8.76 3.04
CA VAL A 140 -0.05 9.98 3.14
C VAL A 140 1.35 9.67 2.62
N SER A 141 1.64 10.10 1.41
CA SER A 141 2.96 9.91 0.77
C SER A 141 4.00 10.88 1.32
N THR A 142 5.28 10.55 1.10
CA THR A 142 6.46 11.40 1.40
C THR A 142 6.64 11.76 2.87
N VAL A 143 6.24 10.88 3.80
CA VAL A 143 6.31 11.18 5.25
C VAL A 143 7.74 11.23 5.82
N LEU A 144 8.73 10.63 5.15
CA LEU A 144 10.14 10.60 5.59
C LEU A 144 11.09 11.35 4.65
N GLY A 145 10.58 11.83 3.51
CA GLY A 145 11.35 12.60 2.53
C GLY A 145 10.64 12.70 1.19
N CYS A 146 10.96 13.74 0.45
CA CYS A 146 10.36 14.07 -0.85
C CYS A 146 11.43 14.18 -1.95
N PRO A 147 11.21 13.58 -3.13
CA PRO A 147 12.19 13.63 -4.22
C PRO A 147 12.38 15.03 -4.82
N TYR A 148 11.47 15.96 -4.53
CA TYR A 148 11.49 17.31 -5.11
C TYR A 148 11.92 18.40 -4.11
N GLN A 149 11.42 18.32 -2.85
CA GLN A 149 11.75 19.34 -1.84
C GLN A 149 12.76 18.85 -0.78
N GLY A 150 13.14 17.56 -0.80
CA GLY A 150 14.03 16.98 0.21
C GLY A 150 13.32 16.69 1.53
N GLU A 151 13.67 17.39 2.59
CA GLU A 151 13.05 17.18 3.90
C GLU A 151 11.57 17.60 3.93
N VAL A 152 10.76 16.83 4.65
CA VAL A 152 9.35 17.12 4.89
C VAL A 152 9.18 17.37 6.39
N PRO A 153 8.71 18.55 6.80
CA PRO A 153 8.53 18.87 8.20
C PRO A 153 7.52 17.94 8.87
N LEU A 154 7.82 17.42 10.05
CA LEU A 154 6.91 16.52 10.81
C LEU A 154 5.53 17.14 11.02
N ARG A 155 5.45 18.45 11.28
CA ARG A 155 4.18 19.17 11.43
C ARG A 155 3.25 19.01 10.22
N ASP A 156 3.82 18.92 9.01
CA ASP A 156 3.03 18.79 7.78
C ASP A 156 2.52 17.34 7.65
N VAL A 157 3.32 16.34 8.02
CA VAL A 157 2.89 14.94 8.09
C VAL A 157 1.75 14.78 9.09
N VAL A 158 1.91 15.30 10.31
CA VAL A 158 0.88 15.26 11.35
C VAL A 158 -0.40 15.95 10.90
N ARG A 159 -0.29 17.17 10.32
CA ARG A 159 -1.44 17.94 9.82
C ARG A 159 -2.24 17.16 8.78
N VAL A 160 -1.57 16.56 7.81
CA VAL A 160 -2.23 15.83 6.72
C VAL A 160 -2.89 14.54 7.23
N ALA A 161 -2.17 13.77 8.06
CA ALA A 161 -2.71 12.54 8.65
C ALA A 161 -3.94 12.83 9.53
N ALA A 162 -3.85 13.83 10.41
CA ALA A 162 -4.96 14.23 11.28
C ALA A 162 -6.20 14.72 10.47
N ARG A 163 -5.99 15.49 9.39
CA ARG A 163 -7.10 15.94 8.52
C ARG A 163 -7.82 14.78 7.83
N LEU A 164 -7.08 13.82 7.26
CA LEU A 164 -7.70 12.66 6.64
C LEU A 164 -8.47 11.82 7.67
N HIS A 165 -7.91 11.63 8.86
CA HIS A 165 -8.58 10.91 9.93
C HIS A 165 -9.85 11.64 10.39
N ALA A 166 -9.79 12.96 10.61
CA ALA A 166 -10.94 13.78 10.99
C ALA A 166 -12.07 13.80 9.93
N LEU A 167 -11.73 13.63 8.65
CA LEU A 167 -12.70 13.52 7.56
C LEU A 167 -13.34 12.12 7.45
N GLY A 168 -12.91 11.15 8.27
CA GLY A 168 -13.52 9.83 8.34
C GLY A 168 -12.71 8.69 7.73
N CYS A 169 -11.44 8.91 7.38
CA CYS A 169 -10.56 7.77 7.08
C CYS A 169 -10.35 6.96 8.37
N GLY A 170 -10.81 5.71 8.37
CA GLY A 170 -10.67 4.81 9.52
C GLY A 170 -9.24 4.31 9.73
N GLU A 171 -8.39 4.40 8.70
CA GLU A 171 -6.99 4.01 8.75
C GLU A 171 -6.14 4.97 7.91
N ILE A 172 -4.97 5.35 8.42
CA ILE A 172 -4.00 6.24 7.78
C ILE A 172 -2.70 5.48 7.54
N SER A 173 -2.33 5.28 6.28
CA SER A 173 -1.07 4.65 5.89
C SER A 173 0.00 5.69 5.61
N LEU A 174 1.10 5.61 6.34
CA LEU A 174 2.22 6.55 6.33
C LEU A 174 3.32 6.05 5.39
N GLY A 175 3.48 6.72 4.23
CA GLY A 175 4.31 6.27 3.12
C GLY A 175 5.69 6.91 3.04
N ASP A 176 6.76 6.10 3.18
CA ASP A 176 8.12 6.47 2.76
C ASP A 176 8.28 6.20 1.26
N THR A 177 7.75 7.08 0.46
CA THR A 177 7.55 6.93 -1.00
C THR A 177 8.86 6.70 -1.78
N ILE A 178 9.98 7.20 -1.29
CA ILE A 178 11.28 7.05 -1.94
C ILE A 178 12.28 6.19 -1.15
N GLY A 179 11.85 5.64 -0.01
CA GLY A 179 12.62 4.71 0.79
C GLY A 179 13.86 5.30 1.45
N VAL A 180 13.83 6.60 1.80
CA VAL A 180 14.97 7.33 2.42
C VAL A 180 14.94 7.34 3.95
N GLY A 181 13.89 6.77 4.52
CA GLY A 181 13.73 6.69 5.95
C GLY A 181 14.77 5.81 6.63
N THR A 182 15.05 6.13 7.87
CA THR A 182 15.85 5.31 8.77
C THR A 182 15.04 4.99 10.03
N PRO A 183 15.37 3.94 10.80
CA PRO A 183 14.60 3.53 11.97
C PRO A 183 14.32 4.66 12.96
N ALA A 184 15.31 5.53 13.22
CA ALA A 184 15.15 6.67 14.11
C ALA A 184 14.14 7.71 13.56
N LYS A 185 14.22 8.00 12.24
CA LYS A 185 13.27 8.92 11.57
C LYS A 185 11.85 8.33 11.54
N ALA A 186 11.72 7.04 11.22
CA ALA A 186 10.42 6.35 11.17
C ALA A 186 9.74 6.37 12.56
N ARG A 187 10.49 6.04 13.62
CA ARG A 187 10.01 6.11 15.00
C ARG A 187 9.56 7.51 15.40
N THR A 188 10.37 8.52 15.11
CA THR A 188 10.05 9.92 15.43
C THR A 188 8.79 10.39 14.70
N MET A 189 8.67 10.05 13.41
CA MET A 189 7.50 10.37 12.60
C MET A 189 6.24 9.70 13.15
N LEU A 190 6.31 8.39 13.44
CA LEU A 190 5.16 7.63 13.93
C LEU A 190 4.67 8.18 15.28
N ARG A 191 5.58 8.45 16.22
CA ARG A 191 5.24 9.07 17.53
C ARG A 191 4.53 10.40 17.34
N ALA A 192 5.08 11.30 16.51
CA ALA A 192 4.48 12.60 16.27
C ALA A 192 3.07 12.50 15.66
N VAL A 193 2.82 11.54 14.75
CA VAL A 193 1.48 11.32 14.19
C VAL A 193 0.55 10.69 15.22
N ALA A 194 1.04 9.79 16.07
CA ALA A 194 0.26 9.12 17.10
C ALA A 194 -0.26 10.07 18.20
N ASP A 195 0.35 11.24 18.35
CA ASP A 195 -0.17 12.31 19.23
C ASP A 195 -1.49 12.92 18.70
N ALA A 196 -1.79 12.76 17.40
CA ALA A 196 -2.97 13.34 16.75
C ALA A 196 -3.94 12.30 16.14
N VAL A 197 -3.47 11.09 15.87
CA VAL A 197 -4.25 10.00 15.28
C VAL A 197 -4.05 8.75 16.13
N PRO A 198 -5.09 8.04 16.58
CA PRO A 198 -4.94 6.83 17.39
C PRO A 198 -4.00 5.80 16.72
N MET A 199 -3.08 5.21 17.47
CA MET A 199 -2.12 4.21 16.97
C MET A 199 -2.82 3.05 16.24
N THR A 200 -4.01 2.65 16.70
CA THR A 200 -4.82 1.60 16.09
C THR A 200 -5.39 1.96 14.71
N ALA A 201 -5.36 3.24 14.35
CA ALA A 201 -5.74 3.76 13.04
C ALA A 201 -4.53 4.04 12.14
N LEU A 202 -3.30 3.72 12.60
CA LEU A 202 -2.08 3.96 11.82
C LEU A 202 -1.56 2.69 11.16
N ALA A 203 -1.10 2.85 9.94
CA ALA A 203 -0.38 1.84 9.16
C ALA A 203 0.92 2.44 8.62
N VAL A 204 1.89 1.59 8.28
CA VAL A 204 3.15 2.00 7.66
C VAL A 204 3.31 1.35 6.30
N HIS A 205 3.82 2.14 5.34
CA HIS A 205 4.05 1.77 3.96
C HIS A 205 5.45 2.22 3.55
N PHE A 206 6.42 1.30 3.56
CA PHE A 206 7.81 1.69 3.36
C PHE A 206 8.41 1.06 2.10
N HIS A 207 9.05 1.91 1.28
CA HIS A 207 9.87 1.46 0.17
C HIS A 207 11.26 1.02 0.65
N ASP A 208 11.83 0.03 -0.03
CA ASP A 208 13.11 -0.59 0.34
C ASP A 208 14.31 -0.12 -0.50
N THR A 209 14.22 1.08 -1.07
CA THR A 209 15.23 1.64 -1.97
C THR A 209 16.65 1.58 -1.40
N TYR A 210 16.80 1.88 -0.13
CA TYR A 210 18.08 1.82 0.57
C TYR A 210 18.20 0.63 1.54
N GLY A 211 17.33 -0.38 1.41
CA GLY A 211 17.38 -1.59 2.22
C GLY A 211 17.01 -1.36 3.69
N GLN A 212 16.27 -0.28 4.00
CA GLN A 212 15.94 0.08 5.38
C GLN A 212 14.50 -0.26 5.79
N ALA A 213 13.66 -0.71 4.84
CA ALA A 213 12.23 -0.86 5.10
C ALA A 213 11.94 -1.83 6.25
N LEU A 214 12.57 -3.00 6.31
CA LEU A 214 12.38 -3.96 7.41
C LEU A 214 12.80 -3.38 8.77
N ALA A 215 13.93 -2.67 8.82
CA ALA A 215 14.39 -2.01 10.04
C ALA A 215 13.46 -0.88 10.48
N ASN A 216 12.91 -0.12 9.53
CA ASN A 216 11.92 0.92 9.79
C ASN A 216 10.60 0.31 10.31
N ILE A 217 10.14 -0.79 9.71
CA ILE A 217 8.96 -1.54 10.16
C ILE A 217 9.17 -2.03 11.60
N LEU A 218 10.31 -2.65 11.90
CA LEU A 218 10.64 -3.12 13.25
C LEU A 218 10.58 -1.97 14.26
N ALA A 219 11.19 -0.83 13.95
CA ALA A 219 11.15 0.34 14.81
C ALA A 219 9.71 0.86 15.07
N CYS A 220 8.83 0.77 14.06
CA CYS A 220 7.43 1.15 14.20
C CYS A 220 6.59 0.10 14.96
N LEU A 221 6.88 -1.18 14.80
CA LEU A 221 6.25 -2.26 15.59
C LEU A 221 6.53 -2.10 17.10
N GLU A 222 7.76 -1.73 17.46
CA GLU A 222 8.15 -1.43 18.85
C GLU A 222 7.36 -0.25 19.46
N GLU A 223 6.91 0.68 18.63
CA GLU A 223 6.03 1.81 19.05
C GLU A 223 4.55 1.44 19.10
N GLY A 224 4.15 0.26 18.62
CA GLY A 224 2.79 -0.24 18.73
C GLY A 224 1.98 -0.30 17.45
N VAL A 225 2.53 0.08 16.29
CA VAL A 225 1.82 -0.11 15.01
C VAL A 225 1.61 -1.60 14.73
N ARG A 226 0.44 -1.95 14.15
CA ARG A 226 0.08 -3.34 13.88
C ARG A 226 -0.48 -3.55 12.46
N VAL A 227 -0.32 -2.55 11.59
CA VAL A 227 -0.72 -2.62 10.19
C VAL A 227 0.45 -2.21 9.31
N ILE A 228 0.82 -3.07 8.36
CA ILE A 228 1.97 -2.90 7.49
C ILE A 228 1.54 -3.14 6.04
N ASP A 229 1.92 -2.27 5.13
CA ASP A 229 1.76 -2.50 3.70
C ASP A 229 3.02 -3.13 3.14
N ALA A 230 2.85 -4.12 2.27
CA ALA A 230 3.92 -4.77 1.55
C ALA A 230 3.44 -5.25 0.18
N ALA A 231 4.35 -5.53 -0.73
CA ALA A 231 4.01 -6.01 -2.07
C ALA A 231 4.73 -7.33 -2.38
N VAL A 232 3.97 -8.31 -2.83
CA VAL A 232 4.49 -9.63 -3.23
C VAL A 232 5.62 -9.48 -4.25
N ALA A 233 6.66 -10.29 -4.11
CA ALA A 233 7.87 -10.26 -4.93
C ALA A 233 8.63 -8.92 -4.90
N GLY A 234 8.34 -8.02 -3.95
CA GLY A 234 8.88 -6.67 -3.93
C GLY A 234 8.49 -5.88 -5.18
N THR A 235 7.26 -6.10 -5.68
CA THR A 235 6.75 -5.38 -6.85
C THR A 235 6.51 -3.91 -6.53
N GLY A 236 6.61 -3.10 -7.57
CA GLY A 236 6.52 -1.65 -7.49
C GLY A 236 7.83 -1.01 -7.88
N GLY A 237 7.76 0.26 -8.12
CA GLY A 237 8.89 1.12 -8.40
C GLY A 237 8.48 2.53 -8.05
N CYS A 238 9.43 3.39 -7.81
CA CYS A 238 9.13 4.80 -7.69
C CYS A 238 9.51 5.49 -9.00
N PRO A 239 8.57 5.94 -9.83
CA PRO A 239 8.91 6.62 -11.07
C PRO A 239 9.67 7.93 -10.82
N TYR A 240 9.64 8.41 -9.59
CA TYR A 240 10.28 9.66 -9.14
C TYR A 240 11.68 9.47 -8.56
N ALA A 241 12.11 8.20 -8.33
CA ALA A 241 13.45 7.90 -7.80
C ALA A 241 14.13 6.87 -8.71
N ARG A 242 15.13 7.31 -9.50
CA ARG A 242 15.92 6.40 -10.35
C ARG A 242 16.61 5.35 -9.50
N GLY A 243 16.43 4.08 -9.84
CA GLY A 243 17.01 2.94 -9.11
C GLY A 243 16.27 2.55 -7.82
N ALA A 244 15.09 3.13 -7.56
CA ALA A 244 14.27 2.72 -6.44
C ALA A 244 13.77 1.29 -6.63
N SER A 245 13.97 0.45 -5.61
CA SER A 245 13.50 -0.94 -5.61
C SER A 245 11.98 -1.07 -5.43
N GLY A 246 11.31 0.01 -4.99
CA GLY A 246 9.88 0.02 -4.72
C GLY A 246 9.53 -0.53 -3.33
N ASN A 247 8.35 -1.11 -3.24
CA ASN A 247 7.81 -1.64 -1.97
C ASN A 247 8.74 -2.68 -1.32
N VAL A 248 8.71 -2.74 0.00
CA VAL A 248 9.27 -3.89 0.72
C VAL A 248 8.53 -5.16 0.28
N ALA A 249 9.27 -6.24 0.10
CA ALA A 249 8.67 -7.51 -0.32
C ALA A 249 7.82 -8.13 0.81
N SER A 250 6.62 -8.56 0.48
CA SER A 250 5.70 -9.20 1.42
C SER A 250 6.32 -10.44 2.06
N GLU A 251 7.02 -11.27 1.29
CA GLU A 251 7.68 -12.47 1.80
C GLU A 251 8.74 -12.14 2.85
N ASP A 252 9.50 -11.05 2.66
CA ASP A 252 10.55 -10.63 3.57
C ASP A 252 9.94 -10.09 4.87
N VAL A 253 8.82 -9.35 4.79
CA VAL A 253 8.04 -8.88 5.96
C VAL A 253 7.45 -10.05 6.73
N ILE A 254 6.77 -10.97 6.07
CA ILE A 254 6.14 -12.14 6.72
C ILE A 254 7.20 -13.02 7.40
N TYR A 255 8.35 -13.24 6.73
CA TYR A 255 9.47 -13.98 7.32
C TYR A 255 9.96 -13.33 8.62
N MET A 256 10.16 -12.01 8.62
CA MET A 256 10.57 -11.27 9.82
C MET A 256 9.54 -11.40 10.94
N LEU A 257 8.26 -11.18 10.64
CA LEU A 257 7.18 -11.22 11.63
C LEU A 257 7.03 -12.62 12.25
N HIS A 258 7.08 -13.68 11.44
CA HIS A 258 7.04 -15.06 11.94
C HIS A 258 8.27 -15.39 12.81
N GLY A 259 9.47 -14.93 12.41
CA GLY A 259 10.67 -15.07 13.21
C GLY A 259 10.62 -14.36 14.57
N MET A 260 9.81 -13.31 14.68
CA MET A 260 9.53 -12.59 15.93
C MET A 260 8.41 -13.26 16.77
N GLY A 261 7.79 -14.32 16.29
CA GLY A 261 6.67 -14.99 16.96
C GLY A 261 5.33 -14.22 16.82
N LEU A 262 5.24 -13.29 15.86
CA LEU A 262 4.02 -12.55 15.58
C LEU A 262 3.15 -13.30 14.56
N HIS A 263 1.83 -13.24 14.74
CA HIS A 263 0.87 -13.87 13.84
C HIS A 263 0.40 -12.91 12.75
N THR A 264 0.36 -13.41 11.51
CA THR A 264 -0.14 -12.63 10.35
C THR A 264 -1.33 -13.30 9.66
N GLY A 265 -1.55 -14.59 9.91
CA GLY A 265 -2.51 -15.40 9.17
C GLY A 265 -2.01 -15.85 7.78
N VAL A 266 -0.87 -15.36 7.32
CA VAL A 266 -0.35 -15.60 5.97
C VAL A 266 0.55 -16.83 5.96
N ASP A 267 0.31 -17.73 5.00
CA ASP A 267 1.17 -18.86 4.69
C ASP A 267 2.36 -18.38 3.84
N LEU A 268 3.55 -18.40 4.41
CA LEU A 268 4.77 -17.92 3.76
C LEU A 268 5.17 -18.79 2.56
N ASP A 269 4.93 -20.09 2.59
CA ASP A 269 5.31 -20.97 1.49
C ASP A 269 4.42 -20.73 0.26
N ALA A 270 3.12 -20.61 0.48
CA ALA A 270 2.15 -20.24 -0.54
C ALA A 270 2.43 -18.84 -1.11
N LEU A 271 2.85 -17.90 -0.25
CA LEU A 271 3.22 -16.53 -0.67
C LEU A 271 4.47 -16.55 -1.55
N VAL A 272 5.52 -17.26 -1.15
CA VAL A 272 6.76 -17.41 -1.95
C VAL A 272 6.44 -18.03 -3.32
N ALA A 273 5.61 -19.08 -3.36
CA ALA A 273 5.17 -19.68 -4.62
C ALA A 273 4.40 -18.67 -5.51
N SER A 274 3.55 -17.85 -4.91
CA SER A 274 2.81 -16.78 -5.61
C SER A 274 3.74 -15.68 -6.13
N GLY A 275 4.77 -15.31 -5.35
CA GLY A 275 5.80 -14.35 -5.75
C GLY A 275 6.64 -14.84 -6.94
N HIS A 276 7.04 -16.11 -6.94
CA HIS A 276 7.75 -16.71 -8.09
C HIS A 276 6.87 -16.79 -9.33
N TRP A 277 5.60 -17.19 -9.15
CA TRP A 277 4.65 -17.20 -10.24
C TRP A 277 4.50 -15.80 -10.87
N LEU A 278 4.31 -14.76 -10.04
CA LEU A 278 4.21 -13.38 -10.54
C LEU A 278 5.49 -12.94 -11.25
N ALA A 279 6.66 -13.19 -10.66
CA ALA A 279 7.95 -12.83 -11.26
C ALA A 279 8.12 -13.47 -12.66
N ALA A 280 7.70 -14.73 -12.83
CA ALA A 280 7.68 -15.41 -14.13
C ALA A 280 6.72 -14.72 -15.12
N GLN A 281 5.51 -14.31 -14.69
CA GLN A 281 4.57 -13.56 -15.54
C GLN A 281 5.15 -12.20 -15.99
N LEU A 282 5.95 -11.56 -15.13
CA LEU A 282 6.61 -10.30 -15.41
C LEU A 282 7.98 -10.46 -16.15
N GLY A 283 8.40 -11.68 -16.42
CA GLY A 283 9.67 -11.97 -17.10
C GLY A 283 10.91 -11.53 -16.34
N ARG A 284 10.85 -11.56 -15.01
CA ARG A 284 11.97 -11.13 -14.14
C ARG A 284 12.17 -12.03 -12.92
N VAL A 285 13.29 -11.84 -12.24
CA VAL A 285 13.55 -12.49 -10.94
C VAL A 285 12.80 -11.75 -9.83
N THR A 286 12.32 -12.48 -8.82
CA THR A 286 11.66 -11.87 -7.65
C THR A 286 12.58 -10.87 -6.95
N GLY A 287 12.02 -9.75 -6.49
CA GLY A 287 12.69 -8.77 -5.63
C GLY A 287 12.87 -9.25 -4.18
N SER A 288 12.06 -10.22 -3.72
CA SER A 288 12.14 -10.78 -2.38
C SER A 288 13.45 -11.52 -2.13
N ARG A 289 14.11 -11.22 -1.01
CA ARG A 289 15.30 -11.94 -0.54
C ARG A 289 14.94 -13.35 -0.10
N VAL A 290 13.83 -13.49 0.63
CA VAL A 290 13.30 -14.79 1.07
C VAL A 290 12.92 -15.65 -0.14
N GLY A 291 12.21 -15.09 -1.13
CA GLY A 291 11.86 -15.78 -2.36
C GLY A 291 13.11 -16.30 -3.08
N ARG A 292 14.15 -15.48 -3.25
CA ARG A 292 15.40 -15.90 -3.89
C ARG A 292 16.13 -17.00 -3.13
N ALA A 293 16.21 -16.89 -1.80
CA ALA A 293 16.87 -17.90 -0.97
C ALA A 293 16.18 -19.27 -1.11
N ARG A 294 14.84 -19.31 -1.03
CA ARG A 294 14.07 -20.55 -1.12
C ARG A 294 14.06 -21.18 -2.52
N ALA A 295 14.19 -20.38 -3.58
CA ALA A 295 14.37 -20.94 -4.93
C ALA A 295 15.66 -21.71 -5.09
N ALA A 296 16.73 -21.30 -4.37
CA ALA A 296 18.01 -21.99 -4.39
C ALA A 296 18.01 -23.32 -3.61
N GLU A 297 17.08 -23.51 -2.67
CA GLU A 297 16.92 -24.76 -1.91
C GLU A 297 16.22 -25.86 -2.71
N THR A 298 15.48 -25.47 -3.77
CA THR A 298 14.69 -26.40 -4.61
C THR A 298 15.34 -26.71 -5.95
N ALA A 299 16.48 -26.09 -6.29
CA ALA A 299 17.25 -26.28 -7.52
C ALA A 299 18.42 -27.25 -7.28
#